data_4f7cbc14599a174a286a9f8e94a121c6
#
_entry.id   4f7cbc14599a174a286a9f8e94a121c6
#
_cell.length_a   1.000
_cell.length_b   1.000
_cell.length_c   1.000
_cell.angle_alpha   90.00
_cell.angle_beta   90.00
_cell.angle_gamma   90.00
#
_symmetry.space_group_name_H-M   'P 1'
#
loop_
_entity.id
_entity.type
_entity.pdbx_description
1 polymer ?
#
loop_
_entity_poly.entity_id
_entity_poly.type
_entity_poly.pdbx_seq_one_letter_code
_entity_poly.pdbx_strand_id
1 'polypeptide(L)'
;MVMRCTGEVIGISGVITALAYSPLATVTALMQSLPLLLTVMGAVFLKERVGWRRIVALCVGMIGVLIIIRPGMAGFDFYATLTLVGVAGMAIRDFGTRIMPKEISTAALSFYGSVTIALAGVGMVVVTGDWRGPVWTGMGHIFW
;
A
#
# COMPACT_ATOMS: atom_id res chain seq x y z
N MET A 1 17.75 -1.35 3.60
CA MET A 1 17.46 -0.23 2.66
C MET A 1 16.67 -0.70 1.44
N VAL A 2 17.16 -1.65 0.64
CA VAL A 2 16.53 -2.12 -0.59
C VAL A 2 15.07 -2.56 -0.39
N MET A 3 14.79 -3.37 0.60
CA MET A 3 13.45 -3.87 0.91
C MET A 3 12.45 -2.74 1.22
N ARG A 4 12.90 -1.67 1.89
CA ARG A 4 12.10 -0.49 2.15
C ARG A 4 11.80 0.29 0.88
N CYS A 5 12.82 0.58 0.06
CA CYS A 5 12.64 1.33 -1.19
C CYS A 5 11.76 0.57 -2.20
N THR A 6 11.95 -0.74 -2.34
CA THR A 6 11.09 -1.58 -3.22
C THR A 6 9.65 -1.59 -2.74
N GLY A 7 9.41 -1.76 -1.44
CA GLY A 7 8.07 -1.69 -0.85
C GLY A 7 7.41 -0.32 -1.05
N GLU A 8 8.18 0.75 -0.98
CA GLU A 8 7.70 2.12 -1.20
C GLU A 8 7.27 2.36 -2.64
N VAL A 9 8.07 1.94 -3.62
CA VAL A 9 7.74 2.05 -5.05
C VAL A 9 6.49 1.24 -5.39
N ILE A 10 6.43 -0.02 -4.98
CA ILE A 10 5.26 -0.88 -5.20
C ILE A 10 4.02 -0.31 -4.50
N GLY A 11 4.18 0.14 -3.26
CA GLY A 11 3.10 0.71 -2.47
C GLY A 11 2.48 1.95 -3.12
N ILE A 12 3.31 2.92 -3.46
CA ILE A 12 2.87 4.18 -4.03
C ILE A 12 2.29 3.99 -5.43
N SER A 13 2.99 3.26 -6.32
CA SER A 13 2.50 3.03 -7.68
C SER A 13 1.18 2.27 -7.69
N GLY A 14 1.04 1.23 -6.85
CA GLY A 14 -0.19 0.46 -6.75
C GLY A 14 -1.37 1.29 -6.24
N VAL A 15 -1.19 2.07 -5.17
CA VAL A 15 -2.24 2.90 -4.59
C VAL A 15 -2.61 4.07 -5.51
N ILE A 16 -1.65 4.76 -6.12
CA ILE A 16 -1.93 5.88 -7.02
C ILE A 16 -2.71 5.38 -8.25
N THR A 17 -2.30 4.26 -8.84
CA THR A 17 -3.00 3.68 -9.99
C THR A 17 -4.42 3.25 -9.60
N ALA A 18 -4.60 2.65 -8.43
CA ALA A 18 -5.91 2.28 -7.94
C ALA A 18 -6.82 3.51 -7.70
N LEU A 19 -6.28 4.59 -7.13
CA LEU A 19 -7.02 5.84 -6.90
C LEU A 19 -7.51 6.50 -8.20
N ALA A 20 -6.79 6.29 -9.31
CA ALA A 20 -7.19 6.84 -10.60
C ALA A 20 -8.42 6.12 -11.21
N TYR A 21 -8.66 4.86 -10.85
CA TYR A 21 -9.65 4.01 -11.51
C TYR A 21 -10.69 3.39 -10.55
N SER A 22 -10.49 3.49 -9.23
CA SER A 22 -11.41 2.97 -8.20
C SER A 22 -12.03 4.07 -7.36
N PRO A 23 -13.22 3.85 -6.80
CA PRO A 23 -13.82 4.75 -5.83
C PRO A 23 -12.88 4.96 -4.63
N LEU A 24 -12.69 6.22 -4.23
CA LEU A 24 -11.85 6.59 -3.09
C LEU A 24 -12.21 5.83 -1.81
N ALA A 25 -13.51 5.60 -1.60
CA ALA A 25 -14.01 4.86 -0.45
C ALA A 25 -13.47 3.42 -0.38
N THR A 26 -13.40 2.73 -1.52
CA THR A 26 -12.86 1.35 -1.59
C THR A 26 -11.36 1.35 -1.30
N VAL A 27 -10.61 2.27 -1.91
CA VAL A 27 -9.16 2.37 -1.71
C VAL A 27 -8.83 2.69 -0.26
N THR A 28 -9.51 3.67 0.35
CA THR A 28 -9.29 4.05 1.75
C THR A 28 -9.67 2.93 2.72
N ALA A 29 -10.76 2.20 2.45
CA ALA A 29 -11.15 1.05 3.27
C ALA A 29 -10.09 -0.08 3.22
N LEU A 30 -9.52 -0.35 2.05
CA LEU A 30 -8.45 -1.34 1.89
C LEU A 30 -7.13 -0.86 2.52
N MET A 31 -6.81 0.42 2.46
CA MET A 31 -5.63 0.98 3.15
C MET A 31 -5.68 0.79 4.67
N GLN A 32 -6.87 0.72 5.27
CA GLN A 32 -7.02 0.41 6.69
C GLN A 32 -6.62 -1.04 7.04
N SER A 33 -6.41 -1.91 6.06
CA SER A 33 -5.85 -3.25 6.29
C SER A 33 -4.34 -3.25 6.57
N LEU A 34 -3.64 -2.11 6.36
CA LEU A 34 -2.20 -1.98 6.60
C LEU A 34 -1.77 -2.43 8.00
N PRO A 35 -2.39 -2.00 9.12
CA PRO A 35 -2.02 -2.46 10.46
C PRO A 35 -2.28 -3.94 10.68
N LEU A 36 -3.25 -4.54 9.96
CA LEU A 36 -3.48 -5.98 10.00
C LEU A 36 -2.32 -6.73 9.36
N LEU A 37 -1.89 -6.31 8.17
CA LEU A 37 -0.73 -6.89 7.48
C LEU A 37 0.56 -6.75 8.28
N LEU A 38 0.81 -5.58 8.88
CA LEU A 38 1.96 -5.38 9.77
C LEU A 38 1.95 -6.31 10.97
N THR A 39 0.77 -6.59 11.52
CA THR A 39 0.64 -7.52 12.64
C THR A 39 0.93 -8.95 12.20
N VAL A 40 0.43 -9.36 11.04
CA VAL A 40 0.73 -10.69 10.48
C VAL A 40 2.23 -10.83 10.20
N MET A 41 2.84 -9.83 9.59
CA MET A 41 4.28 -9.84 9.32
C MET A 41 5.10 -9.90 10.62
N GLY A 42 4.73 -9.14 11.65
CA GLY A 42 5.36 -9.18 12.95
C GLY A 42 5.27 -10.57 13.62
N ALA A 43 4.09 -11.20 13.53
CA ALA A 43 3.86 -12.53 14.07
C ALA A 43 4.70 -13.59 13.34
N VAL A 44 4.75 -13.53 12.00
CA VAL A 44 5.41 -14.55 11.17
C VAL A 44 6.93 -14.38 11.18
N PHE A 45 7.43 -13.16 10.93
CA PHE A 45 8.87 -12.91 10.75
C PHE A 45 9.62 -12.65 12.07
N LEU A 46 9.00 -11.89 12.99
CA LEU A 46 9.62 -11.59 14.29
C LEU A 46 9.25 -12.62 15.36
N LYS A 47 8.38 -13.59 15.04
CA LYS A 47 7.86 -14.58 16.01
C LYS A 47 7.30 -13.91 17.26
N GLU A 48 6.71 -12.73 17.11
CA GLU A 48 6.06 -12.03 18.21
C GLU A 48 4.88 -12.88 18.73
N ARG A 49 4.74 -12.98 20.04
CA ARG A 49 3.62 -13.69 20.66
C ARG A 49 2.35 -12.87 20.46
N VAL A 50 1.56 -13.25 19.48
CA VAL A 50 0.27 -12.62 19.21
C VAL A 50 -0.78 -13.31 20.07
N GLY A 51 -1.41 -12.56 20.98
CA GLY A 51 -2.51 -13.08 21.80
C GLY A 51 -3.69 -13.53 20.93
N TRP A 52 -4.41 -14.55 21.37
CA TRP A 52 -5.53 -15.14 20.62
C TRP A 52 -6.60 -14.12 20.21
N ARG A 53 -6.87 -13.10 21.03
CA ARG A 53 -7.79 -12.00 20.72
C ARG A 53 -7.36 -11.22 19.46
N ARG A 54 -6.07 -11.02 19.29
CA ARG A 54 -5.50 -10.32 18.14
C ARG A 54 -5.59 -11.18 16.88
N ILE A 55 -5.44 -12.50 17.02
CA ILE A 55 -5.63 -13.45 15.92
C ILE A 55 -7.09 -13.42 15.43
N VAL A 56 -8.05 -13.45 16.35
CA VAL A 56 -9.47 -13.35 15.99
C VAL A 56 -9.77 -12.03 15.28
N ALA A 57 -9.27 -10.90 15.78
CA ALA A 57 -9.43 -9.61 15.13
C ALA A 57 -8.83 -9.57 13.71
N LEU A 58 -7.67 -10.21 13.52
CA LEU A 58 -7.04 -10.37 12.20
C LEU A 58 -7.91 -11.18 11.24
N CYS A 59 -8.47 -12.31 11.69
CA CYS A 59 -9.36 -13.13 10.87
C CYS A 59 -10.62 -12.35 10.45
N VAL A 60 -11.24 -11.64 11.38
CA VAL A 60 -12.42 -10.80 11.08
C VAL A 60 -12.06 -9.70 10.08
N GLY A 61 -10.92 -9.02 10.27
CA GLY A 61 -10.46 -7.99 9.34
C GLY A 61 -10.17 -8.55 7.94
N MET A 62 -9.55 -9.73 7.84
CA MET A 62 -9.29 -10.40 6.55
C MET A 62 -10.59 -10.79 5.84
N ILE A 63 -11.60 -11.26 6.57
CA ILE A 63 -12.94 -11.52 6.01
C ILE A 63 -13.53 -10.23 5.45
N GLY A 64 -13.42 -9.11 6.16
CA GLY A 64 -13.87 -7.80 5.68
C GLY A 64 -13.20 -7.41 4.37
N VAL A 65 -11.88 -7.58 4.24
CA VAL A 65 -11.12 -7.32 3.02
C VAL A 65 -11.62 -8.20 1.86
N LEU A 66 -11.86 -9.49 2.10
CA LEU A 66 -12.38 -10.42 1.08
C LEU A 66 -13.79 -10.03 0.61
N ILE A 67 -14.64 -9.56 1.50
CA ILE A 67 -15.99 -9.08 1.16
C ILE A 67 -15.91 -7.84 0.25
N ILE A 68 -14.96 -6.93 0.49
CA ILE A 68 -14.76 -5.73 -0.33
C ILE A 68 -14.27 -6.09 -1.73
N ILE A 69 -13.31 -7.00 -1.85
CA ILE A 69 -12.70 -7.39 -3.13
C ILE A 69 -13.66 -8.25 -3.97
N ARG A 70 -14.54 -9.03 -3.33
CA ARG A 70 -15.49 -9.96 -3.98
C ARG A 70 -14.86 -10.86 -5.05
N PRO A 71 -13.82 -11.64 -4.75
CA PRO A 71 -13.13 -12.45 -5.72
C PRO A 71 -14.09 -13.49 -6.33
N GLY A 72 -14.14 -13.55 -7.67
CA GLY A 72 -14.94 -14.53 -8.41
C GLY A 72 -16.42 -14.20 -8.60
N MET A 73 -16.90 -13.03 -8.20
CA MET A 73 -18.28 -12.58 -8.45
C MET A 73 -18.33 -11.58 -9.61
N ALA A 74 -19.52 -11.35 -10.18
CA ALA A 74 -19.77 -10.40 -11.28
C ALA A 74 -19.55 -8.91 -10.91
N GLY A 75 -18.73 -8.61 -9.95
CA GLY A 75 -18.34 -7.28 -9.48
C GLY A 75 -16.89 -7.26 -9.00
N PHE A 76 -16.07 -8.19 -9.50
CA PHE A 76 -14.64 -8.25 -9.17
C PHE A 76 -13.96 -6.95 -9.60
N ASP A 77 -13.46 -6.19 -8.62
CA ASP A 77 -12.71 -4.97 -8.88
C ASP A 77 -11.21 -5.29 -8.93
N PHE A 78 -10.68 -5.34 -10.16
CA PHE A 78 -9.24 -5.54 -10.39
C PHE A 78 -8.40 -4.46 -9.68
N TYR A 79 -8.90 -3.24 -9.63
CA TYR A 79 -8.19 -2.14 -8.98
C TYR A 79 -8.20 -2.24 -7.45
N ALA A 80 -9.22 -2.87 -6.86
CA ALA A 80 -9.22 -3.21 -5.44
C ALA A 80 -8.10 -4.21 -5.11
N THR A 81 -7.87 -5.19 -5.99
CA THR A 81 -6.73 -6.12 -5.85
C THR A 81 -5.39 -5.38 -6.00
N LEU A 82 -5.30 -4.44 -6.94
CA LEU A 82 -4.11 -3.62 -7.11
C LEU A 82 -3.84 -2.74 -5.88
N THR A 83 -4.90 -2.20 -5.26
CA THR A 83 -4.81 -1.50 -3.96
C THR A 83 -4.21 -2.41 -2.89
N LEU A 84 -4.65 -3.66 -2.81
CA LEU A 84 -4.15 -4.60 -1.80
C LEU A 84 -2.66 -4.92 -2.01
N VAL A 85 -2.22 -5.06 -3.26
CA VAL A 85 -0.79 -5.19 -3.61
C VAL A 85 -0.02 -3.93 -3.18
N GLY A 86 -0.58 -2.75 -3.41
CA GLY A 86 0.00 -1.49 -2.96
C GLY A 86 0.12 -1.41 -1.43
N VAL A 87 -0.94 -1.80 -0.70
CA VAL A 87 -0.94 -1.86 0.76
C VAL A 87 0.07 -2.89 1.29
N ALA A 88 0.21 -4.03 0.62
CA ALA A 88 1.25 -5.02 0.95
C ALA A 88 2.66 -4.44 0.75
N GLY A 89 2.89 -3.69 -0.33
CA GLY A 89 4.14 -2.96 -0.57
C GLY A 89 4.44 -1.96 0.56
N MET A 90 3.45 -1.18 1.00
CA MET A 90 3.58 -0.28 2.15
C MET A 90 3.86 -1.03 3.44
N ALA A 91 3.22 -2.18 3.67
CA ALA A 91 3.49 -3.03 4.82
C ALA A 91 4.94 -3.54 4.84
N ILE A 92 5.48 -3.95 3.69
CA ILE A 92 6.88 -4.37 3.54
C ILE A 92 7.82 -3.20 3.86
N ARG A 93 7.52 -1.99 3.38
CA ARG A 93 8.28 -0.78 3.70
C ARG A 93 8.32 -0.50 5.20
N ASP A 94 7.16 -0.49 5.84
CA ASP A 94 7.02 -0.18 7.26
C ASP A 94 7.66 -1.26 8.13
N PHE A 95 7.49 -2.52 7.72
CA PHE A 95 8.17 -3.66 8.35
C PHE A 95 9.69 -3.56 8.21
N GLY A 96 10.19 -3.21 7.01
CA GLY A 96 11.61 -2.97 6.77
C GLY A 96 12.17 -1.87 7.67
N THR A 97 11.41 -0.80 7.91
CA THR A 97 11.78 0.27 8.85
C THR A 97 11.82 -0.23 10.29
N ARG A 98 10.89 -1.12 10.68
CA ARG A 98 10.81 -1.70 12.04
C ARG A 98 12.00 -2.58 12.39
N ILE A 99 12.60 -3.27 11.40
CA ILE A 99 13.74 -4.17 11.60
C ILE A 99 15.08 -3.43 11.56
N MET A 100 15.09 -2.16 11.11
CA MET A 100 16.32 -1.40 11.01
C MET A 100 16.93 -1.11 12.39
N PRO A 101 18.28 -1.17 12.50
CA PRO A 101 18.98 -0.76 13.71
C PRO A 101 18.64 0.70 14.07
N LYS A 102 18.44 0.96 15.36
CA LYS A 102 18.12 2.29 15.90
C LYS A 102 19.20 3.34 15.69
N GLU A 103 20.39 2.91 15.28
CA GLU A 103 21.53 3.79 14.99
C GLU A 103 21.38 4.60 13.70
N ILE A 104 20.46 4.21 12.81
CA ILE A 104 20.21 4.94 11.57
C ILE A 104 19.39 6.18 11.89
N SER A 105 19.95 7.36 11.60
CA SER A 105 19.28 8.64 11.79
C SER A 105 17.94 8.69 11.06
N THR A 106 16.89 9.13 11.75
CA THR A 106 15.56 9.37 11.15
C THR A 106 15.63 10.32 9.96
N ALA A 107 16.55 11.31 10.00
CA ALA A 107 16.77 12.23 8.90
C ALA A 107 17.29 11.53 7.64
N ALA A 108 18.23 10.60 7.77
CA ALA A 108 18.71 9.80 6.64
C ALA A 108 17.59 8.93 6.06
N LEU A 109 16.77 8.33 6.92
CA LEU A 109 15.63 7.51 6.51
C LEU A 109 14.60 8.31 5.70
N SER A 110 14.30 9.53 6.16
CA SER A 110 13.38 10.45 5.48
C SER A 110 13.94 10.93 4.14
N PHE A 111 15.24 11.25 4.10
CA PHE A 111 15.91 11.69 2.87
C PHE A 111 15.86 10.60 1.79
N TYR A 112 16.26 9.38 2.11
CA TYR A 112 16.19 8.26 1.16
C TYR A 112 14.76 7.93 0.73
N GLY A 113 13.77 8.03 1.64
CA GLY A 113 12.37 7.89 1.32
C GLY A 113 11.90 8.93 0.30
N SER A 114 12.21 10.21 0.55
CA SER A 114 11.83 11.30 -0.35
C SER A 114 12.47 11.16 -1.74
N VAL A 115 13.74 10.79 -1.80
CA VAL A 115 14.44 10.54 -3.07
C VAL A 115 13.79 9.36 -3.83
N THR A 116 13.45 8.28 -3.14
CA THR A 116 12.79 7.12 -3.75
C THR A 116 11.42 7.48 -4.32
N ILE A 117 10.62 8.26 -3.60
CA ILE A 117 9.31 8.74 -4.06
C ILE A 117 9.47 9.66 -5.27
N ALA A 118 10.43 10.58 -5.24
CA ALA A 118 10.70 11.47 -6.37
C ALA A 118 11.10 10.70 -7.63
N LEU A 119 11.99 9.72 -7.49
CA LEU A 119 12.41 8.85 -8.59
C LEU A 119 11.26 7.99 -9.12
N ALA A 120 10.41 7.46 -8.24
CA ALA A 120 9.22 6.71 -8.64
C ALA A 120 8.23 7.61 -9.41
N GLY A 121 8.02 8.85 -8.94
CA GLY A 121 7.17 9.83 -9.61
C GLY A 121 7.69 10.20 -11.00
N VAL A 122 8.99 10.50 -11.11
CA VAL A 122 9.63 10.79 -12.40
C VAL A 122 9.56 9.56 -13.33
N GLY A 123 9.83 8.36 -12.82
CA GLY A 123 9.72 7.12 -13.59
C GLY A 123 8.31 6.90 -14.12
N MET A 124 7.29 7.18 -13.31
CA MET A 124 5.90 7.06 -13.72
C MET A 124 5.54 8.06 -14.83
N VAL A 125 5.98 9.31 -14.72
CA VAL A 125 5.80 10.33 -15.76
C VAL A 125 6.47 9.93 -17.08
N VAL A 126 7.69 9.39 -17.01
CA VAL A 126 8.42 8.94 -18.21
C VAL A 126 7.72 7.77 -18.89
N VAL A 127 7.17 6.82 -18.11
CA VAL A 127 6.49 5.63 -18.65
C VAL A 127 5.11 5.98 -19.20
N THR A 128 4.36 6.85 -18.55
CA THR A 128 3.01 7.25 -18.99
C THR A 128 3.02 8.36 -20.03
N GLY A 129 4.13 9.10 -20.16
CA GLY A 129 4.24 10.26 -21.05
C GLY A 129 3.37 11.45 -20.65
N ASP A 130 2.68 11.37 -19.52
CA ASP A 130 1.75 12.39 -19.04
C ASP A 130 2.24 12.98 -17.71
N TRP A 131 2.73 14.24 -17.79
CA TRP A 131 3.18 14.96 -16.60
C TRP A 131 2.03 15.40 -15.68
N ARG A 132 0.77 15.33 -16.17
CA ARG A 132 -0.42 15.71 -15.40
C ARG A 132 -0.83 14.64 -14.38
N GLY A 133 -0.29 13.43 -14.49
CA GLY A 133 -0.59 12.31 -13.60
C GLY A 133 -2.04 11.81 -13.70
N PRO A 134 -2.30 10.59 -13.27
CA PRO A 134 -3.61 9.95 -13.37
C PRO A 134 -4.71 10.64 -12.56
N VAL A 135 -4.35 11.46 -11.57
CA VAL A 135 -5.30 12.17 -10.71
C VAL A 135 -6.03 13.31 -11.44
N TRP A 136 -5.35 13.98 -12.35
CA TRP A 136 -5.93 15.10 -13.11
C TRP A 136 -6.84 14.65 -14.26
N THR A 137 -6.54 13.50 -14.86
CA THR A 137 -7.38 12.92 -15.91
C THR A 137 -8.70 12.37 -15.34
N GLY A 138 -8.71 11.88 -14.10
CA GLY A 138 -9.92 11.41 -13.43
C GLY A 138 -10.86 12.52 -12.98
N MET A 139 -10.34 13.71 -12.65
CA MET A 139 -11.18 14.85 -12.26
C MET A 139 -11.92 15.51 -13.43
N GLY A 140 -11.45 15.36 -14.65
CA GLY A 140 -12.10 15.90 -15.83
C GLY A 140 -13.50 15.34 -16.11
N HIS A 141 -13.82 14.16 -15.59
CA HIS A 141 -15.11 13.50 -15.77
C HIS A 141 -16.14 13.80 -14.65
N ILE A 142 -15.73 14.50 -13.60
CA ILE A 142 -16.61 14.81 -12.45
C ILE A 142 -17.29 16.18 -12.60
N PHE A 143 -16.82 17.00 -13.52
CA PHE A 143 -17.30 18.38 -13.73
C PHE A 143 -18.12 18.60 -15.00
N TRP A 144 -18.61 17.52 -15.66
CA TRP A 144 -19.56 17.62 -16.77
C TRP A 144 -20.81 16.80 -16.51
#